data_f93f5024f126969b6249211656c6137a
#
_entry.id   f93f5024f126969b6249211656c6137a
#
_cell.length_a   1.000
_cell.length_b   1.000
_cell.length_c   1.000
_cell.angle_alpha   90.00
_cell.angle_beta   90.00
_cell.angle_gamma   90.00
#
_symmetry.space_group_name_H-M   'P 1'
#
loop_
_entity.id
_entity.type
_entity.pdbx_description
1 polymer ?
#
loop_
_entity_poly.entity_id
_entity_poly.type
_entity_poly.pdbx_seq_one_letter_code
_entity_poly.pdbx_strand_id
1 'polypeptide(L)'
;NDSLDAFICGSDQIWSPLCFDSHYFLDFVSDSNRMLSYAPSIGTFSINNKEIENRIKKLASRFSHLSLREASGARLISELTGRSAATVLDPTLLLERDEWMKIAKRQYIKQEGYGLVYMLGQEERDWKRIVSFSKEARIPVVVIPVYERDFKRAGCLKEPVGPQEFIALIDGASF
;
A
#
# COMPACT_ATOMS: atom_id res chain seq x y z
N ASN A 1 17.96 -19.93 -8.42
CA ASN A 1 17.52 -19.30 -9.68
C ASN A 1 18.66 -18.46 -10.28
N ASP A 2 19.59 -19.14 -10.96
CA ASP A 2 20.78 -18.47 -11.54
C ASP A 2 20.46 -17.66 -12.81
N SER A 3 19.20 -17.72 -13.28
CA SER A 3 18.74 -17.04 -14.48
C SER A 3 18.23 -15.61 -14.29
N LEU A 4 18.12 -15.13 -13.03
CA LEU A 4 17.66 -13.76 -12.71
C LEU A 4 18.84 -12.90 -12.29
N ASP A 5 18.93 -11.70 -12.85
CA ASP A 5 20.00 -10.74 -12.54
C ASP A 5 19.85 -10.08 -11.16
N ALA A 6 18.61 -9.86 -10.71
CA ALA A 6 18.33 -9.26 -9.42
C ALA A 6 16.98 -9.73 -8.85
N PHE A 7 16.83 -9.57 -7.53
CA PHE A 7 15.59 -9.75 -6.78
C PHE A 7 15.22 -8.45 -6.10
N ILE A 8 14.03 -7.95 -6.37
CA ILE A 8 13.53 -6.70 -5.78
C ILE A 8 12.41 -7.04 -4.79
N CYS A 9 12.57 -6.60 -3.56
CA CYS A 9 11.57 -6.70 -2.51
C CYS A 9 10.88 -5.36 -2.33
N GLY A 10 9.57 -5.32 -2.33
CA GLY A 10 8.73 -4.14 -2.07
C GLY A 10 7.51 -4.11 -3.01
N SER A 11 6.51 -3.30 -2.83
CA SER A 11 6.30 -2.25 -1.85
C SER A 11 5.45 -2.77 -0.66
N ASP A 12 4.51 -1.95 -0.10
CA ASP A 12 3.60 -2.25 1.00
C ASP A 12 4.29 -2.52 2.37
N GLN A 13 3.50 -2.79 3.42
CA GLN A 13 3.97 -3.00 4.80
C GLN A 13 4.59 -4.39 5.02
N ILE A 14 5.27 -4.92 4.02
CA ILE A 14 5.87 -6.26 4.03
C ILE A 14 7.03 -6.39 5.02
N TRP A 15 7.60 -5.29 5.51
CA TRP A 15 8.62 -5.29 6.55
C TRP A 15 8.07 -4.95 7.94
N SER A 16 6.74 -5.01 8.11
CA SER A 16 6.10 -4.74 9.39
C SER A 16 6.50 -5.77 10.44
N PRO A 17 6.96 -5.34 11.63
CA PRO A 17 7.27 -6.25 12.72
C PRO A 17 6.02 -6.95 13.30
N LEU A 18 4.82 -6.42 13.01
CA LEU A 18 3.54 -7.00 13.46
C LEU A 18 3.13 -8.23 12.62
N CYS A 19 3.61 -8.30 11.38
CA CYS A 19 3.33 -9.39 10.44
C CYS A 19 4.63 -9.93 9.86
N PHE A 20 5.66 -10.09 10.71
CA PHE A 20 7.01 -10.44 10.28
C PHE A 20 7.05 -11.78 9.55
N ASP A 21 7.52 -11.76 8.30
CA ASP A 21 7.85 -12.95 7.52
C ASP A 21 9.21 -12.73 6.82
N SER A 22 10.13 -13.68 7.02
CA SER A 22 11.50 -13.59 6.48
C SER A 22 11.55 -13.69 4.95
N HIS A 23 10.54 -14.26 4.30
CA HIS A 23 10.48 -14.36 2.84
C HIS A 23 10.39 -12.98 2.18
N TYR A 24 9.74 -12.00 2.84
CA TYR A 24 9.74 -10.61 2.38
C TYR A 24 11.10 -9.90 2.51
N PHE A 25 12.06 -10.54 3.16
CA PHE A 25 13.44 -10.10 3.18
C PHE A 25 14.33 -10.92 2.24
N LEU A 26 13.74 -11.66 1.30
CA LEU A 26 14.43 -12.47 0.30
C LEU A 26 15.41 -13.46 0.94
N ASP A 27 15.01 -14.11 2.05
CA ASP A 27 15.87 -15.02 2.81
C ASP A 27 16.32 -16.26 2.01
N PHE A 28 15.56 -16.59 0.96
CA PHE A 28 15.85 -17.68 0.01
C PHE A 28 16.90 -17.30 -1.06
N VAL A 29 17.32 -16.03 -1.15
CA VAL A 29 18.36 -15.58 -2.09
C VAL A 29 19.72 -15.72 -1.43
N SER A 30 20.63 -16.48 -2.04
CA SER A 30 21.98 -16.70 -1.50
C SER A 30 22.95 -15.54 -1.78
N ASP A 31 22.89 -14.94 -2.99
CA ASP A 31 23.76 -13.85 -3.40
C ASP A 31 23.18 -12.48 -2.99
N SER A 32 23.75 -11.90 -1.95
CA SER A 32 23.36 -10.60 -1.41
C SER A 32 23.54 -9.43 -2.39
N ASN A 33 24.43 -9.54 -3.37
CA ASN A 33 24.65 -8.48 -4.38
C ASN A 33 23.44 -8.31 -5.31
N ARG A 34 22.60 -9.34 -5.39
CA ARG A 34 21.40 -9.37 -6.25
C ARG A 34 20.13 -8.97 -5.50
N MET A 35 20.22 -8.60 -4.22
CA MET A 35 19.07 -8.25 -3.38
C MET A 35 18.92 -6.74 -3.28
N LEU A 36 17.78 -6.23 -3.70
CA LEU A 36 17.40 -4.82 -3.60
C LEU A 36 16.05 -4.67 -2.89
N SER A 37 15.91 -3.62 -2.07
CA SER A 37 14.59 -3.22 -1.60
C SER A 37 14.13 -1.96 -2.31
N TYR A 38 12.85 -1.95 -2.72
CA TYR A 38 12.21 -0.77 -3.29
C TYR A 38 10.91 -0.48 -2.56
N ALA A 39 10.90 0.58 -1.76
CA ALA A 39 9.73 1.09 -1.06
C ALA A 39 9.00 0.10 -0.11
N PRO A 40 9.61 -0.96 0.50
CA PRO A 40 8.90 -1.64 1.58
C PRO A 40 8.63 -0.66 2.73
N SER A 41 7.54 -0.89 3.46
CA SER A 41 7.18 -0.11 4.64
C SER A 41 7.31 -0.96 5.91
N ILE A 42 7.79 -0.35 6.98
CA ILE A 42 7.79 -0.94 8.31
C ILE A 42 6.43 -0.72 9.01
N GLY A 43 5.71 0.34 8.64
CA GLY A 43 4.38 0.66 9.18
C GLY A 43 4.37 1.06 10.67
N THR A 44 5.54 1.27 11.28
CA THR A 44 5.70 1.67 12.69
C THR A 44 6.94 2.53 12.88
N PHE A 45 6.99 3.28 13.99
CA PHE A 45 8.14 4.12 14.34
C PHE A 45 9.21 3.38 15.15
N SER A 46 8.89 2.21 15.73
CA SER A 46 9.80 1.43 16.56
C SER A 46 9.46 -0.05 16.51
N ILE A 47 10.43 -0.89 16.83
CA ILE A 47 10.27 -2.33 16.96
C ILE A 47 10.43 -2.70 18.43
N ASN A 48 9.32 -3.01 19.10
CA ASN A 48 9.32 -3.29 20.54
C ASN A 48 9.77 -4.71 20.89
N ASN A 49 9.74 -5.62 19.92
CA ASN A 49 10.21 -7.01 20.11
C ASN A 49 11.67 -7.13 19.68
N LYS A 50 12.55 -7.36 20.64
CA LYS A 50 14.02 -7.43 20.41
C LYS A 50 14.45 -8.60 19.52
N GLU A 51 13.73 -9.71 19.57
CA GLU A 51 14.01 -10.86 18.68
C GLU A 51 13.71 -10.49 17.23
N ILE A 52 12.53 -9.91 16.98
CA ILE A 52 12.13 -9.46 15.62
C ILE A 52 13.08 -8.37 15.14
N GLU A 53 13.43 -7.40 15.99
CA GLU A 53 14.41 -6.35 15.66
C GLU A 53 15.74 -6.96 15.18
N ASN A 54 16.29 -7.93 15.93
CA ASN A 54 17.54 -8.59 15.57
C ASN A 54 17.42 -9.38 14.25
N ARG A 55 16.27 -10.01 14.00
CA ARG A 55 15.99 -10.72 12.74
C ARG A 55 15.92 -9.73 11.57
N ILE A 56 15.17 -8.63 11.71
CA ILE A 56 15.08 -7.57 10.70
C ILE A 56 16.47 -6.99 10.43
N LYS A 57 17.23 -6.65 11.46
CA LYS A 57 18.62 -6.17 11.32
C LYS A 57 19.46 -7.13 10.48
N LYS A 58 19.48 -8.41 10.84
CA LYS A 58 20.27 -9.44 10.14
C LYS A 58 19.85 -9.56 8.67
N LEU A 59 18.56 -9.60 8.40
CA LEU A 59 18.04 -9.81 7.06
C LEU A 59 18.20 -8.55 6.19
N ALA A 60 17.87 -7.37 6.70
CA ALA A 60 18.02 -6.11 5.98
C ALA A 60 19.50 -5.79 5.66
N SER A 61 20.43 -6.19 6.51
CA SER A 61 21.86 -6.00 6.26
C SER A 61 22.39 -6.74 5.03
N ARG A 62 21.64 -7.72 4.52
CA ARG A 62 22.00 -8.51 3.33
C ARG A 62 21.75 -7.78 2.01
N PHE A 63 20.87 -6.81 1.99
CA PHE A 63 20.51 -6.11 0.76
C PHE A 63 21.67 -5.26 0.24
N SER A 64 21.93 -5.32 -1.07
CA SER A 64 22.95 -4.46 -1.70
C SER A 64 22.50 -3.00 -1.70
N HIS A 65 21.21 -2.74 -1.93
CA HIS A 65 20.60 -1.42 -1.89
C HIS A 65 19.35 -1.43 -1.01
N LEU A 66 19.26 -0.42 -0.13
CA LEU A 66 18.17 -0.25 0.82
C LEU A 66 17.39 1.01 0.48
N SER A 67 16.10 0.86 0.22
CA SER A 67 15.17 1.98 0.15
C SER A 67 13.84 1.63 0.82
N LEU A 68 13.19 2.61 1.44
CA LEU A 68 11.91 2.45 2.11
C LEU A 68 10.94 3.56 1.67
N ARG A 69 9.65 3.31 1.85
CA ARG A 69 8.59 4.24 1.46
C ARG A 69 8.49 5.46 2.37
N GLU A 70 8.77 5.30 3.67
CA GLU A 70 8.70 6.39 4.65
C GLU A 70 10.06 6.71 5.27
N ALA A 71 10.29 8.01 5.54
CA ALA A 71 11.52 8.49 6.14
C ALA A 71 11.79 7.92 7.55
N SER A 72 10.74 7.65 8.32
CA SER A 72 10.85 7.00 9.64
C SER A 72 11.40 5.58 9.53
N GLY A 73 10.90 4.81 8.57
CA GLY A 73 11.38 3.45 8.29
C GLY A 73 12.82 3.45 7.76
N ALA A 74 13.14 4.35 6.83
CA ALA A 74 14.51 4.49 6.31
C ALA A 74 15.51 4.81 7.42
N ARG A 75 15.15 5.71 8.34
CA ARG A 75 15.97 6.03 9.52
C ARG A 75 16.15 4.80 10.41
N LEU A 76 15.05 4.13 10.76
CA LEU A 76 15.08 2.95 11.62
C LEU A 76 15.99 1.84 11.04
N ILE A 77 15.85 1.54 9.75
CA ILE A 77 16.70 0.54 9.08
C ILE A 77 18.16 1.00 9.03
N SER A 78 18.41 2.29 8.80
CA SER A 78 19.79 2.83 8.80
C SER A 78 20.43 2.67 10.18
N GLU A 79 19.72 2.98 11.25
CA GLU A 79 20.18 2.82 12.64
C GLU A 79 20.46 1.35 12.98
N LEU A 80 19.54 0.45 12.60
CA LEU A 80 19.67 -0.97 12.87
C LEU A 80 20.85 -1.62 12.12
N THR A 81 21.01 -1.28 10.83
CA THR A 81 21.99 -1.94 9.96
C THR A 81 23.34 -1.25 9.94
N GLY A 82 23.42 0.02 10.37
CA GLY A 82 24.58 0.89 10.19
C GLY A 82 24.82 1.31 8.74
N ARG A 83 23.84 1.13 7.84
CA ARG A 83 23.93 1.43 6.41
C ARG A 83 22.88 2.47 6.03
N SER A 84 23.19 3.30 5.04
CA SER A 84 22.23 4.28 4.51
C SER A 84 21.07 3.56 3.81
N ALA A 85 19.84 3.95 4.14
CA ALA A 85 18.63 3.57 3.44
C ALA A 85 17.98 4.84 2.84
N ALA A 86 17.64 4.80 1.55
CA ALA A 86 16.99 5.92 0.88
C ALA A 86 15.48 5.95 1.18
N THR A 87 14.89 7.14 1.18
CA THR A 87 13.43 7.28 1.13
C THR A 87 13.01 7.47 -0.32
N VAL A 88 12.08 6.65 -0.79
CA VAL A 88 11.59 6.65 -2.18
C VAL A 88 10.06 6.66 -2.22
N LEU A 89 9.50 7.07 -3.32
CA LEU A 89 8.05 7.04 -3.54
C LEU A 89 7.53 5.60 -3.62
N ASP A 90 6.29 5.41 -3.20
CA ASP A 90 5.56 4.18 -3.51
C ASP A 90 5.51 3.99 -5.04
N PRO A 91 5.68 2.76 -5.57
CA PRO A 91 5.69 2.54 -7.03
C PRO A 91 4.39 2.98 -7.72
N THR A 92 3.28 3.05 -7.01
CA THR A 92 2.02 3.57 -7.57
C THR A 92 2.09 5.06 -7.94
N LEU A 93 3.04 5.80 -7.40
CA LEU A 93 3.26 7.23 -7.67
C LEU A 93 4.32 7.48 -8.76
N LEU A 94 4.88 6.44 -9.37
CA LEU A 94 5.88 6.56 -10.43
C LEU A 94 5.27 6.75 -11.81
N LEU A 95 3.98 6.42 -11.97
CA LEU A 95 3.26 6.55 -13.23
C LEU A 95 2.39 7.79 -13.21
N GLU A 96 2.39 8.51 -14.30
CA GLU A 96 1.46 9.62 -14.54
C GLU A 96 0.02 9.09 -14.75
N ARG A 97 -0.98 9.98 -14.54
CA ARG A 97 -2.39 9.65 -14.70
C ARG A 97 -2.68 8.95 -16.04
N ASP A 98 -2.12 9.45 -17.14
CA ASP A 98 -2.39 8.92 -18.47
C ASP A 98 -1.88 7.49 -18.65
N GLU A 99 -0.79 7.11 -17.95
CA GLU A 99 -0.30 5.73 -17.95
C GLU A 99 -1.27 4.80 -17.20
N TRP A 100 -1.77 5.25 -16.04
CA TRP A 100 -2.79 4.52 -15.29
C TRP A 100 -4.08 4.35 -16.09
N MET A 101 -4.50 5.38 -16.84
CA MET A 101 -5.73 5.33 -17.64
C MET A 101 -5.66 4.35 -18.82
N LYS A 102 -4.46 3.96 -19.29
CA LYS A 102 -4.32 2.91 -20.32
C LYS A 102 -4.79 1.53 -19.86
N ILE A 103 -4.74 1.27 -18.56
CA ILE A 103 -5.14 -0.01 -17.97
C ILE A 103 -6.47 0.06 -17.21
N ALA A 104 -6.99 1.26 -16.94
CA ALA A 104 -8.24 1.46 -16.23
C ALA A 104 -9.45 0.92 -17.00
N LYS A 105 -10.41 0.32 -16.28
CA LYS A 105 -11.67 -0.18 -16.87
C LYS A 105 -12.88 0.51 -16.24
N ARG A 106 -13.58 1.33 -16.99
CA ARG A 106 -14.83 1.98 -16.58
C ARG A 106 -16.02 1.03 -16.76
N GLN A 107 -16.25 0.16 -15.80
CA GLN A 107 -17.29 -0.87 -15.88
C GLN A 107 -18.53 -0.55 -15.05
N TYR A 108 -18.35 0.04 -13.86
CA TYR A 108 -19.43 0.12 -12.86
C TYR A 108 -20.12 1.48 -12.75
N ILE A 109 -19.47 2.54 -13.20
CA ILE A 109 -19.98 3.91 -13.04
C ILE A 109 -19.92 4.64 -14.37
N LYS A 110 -21.09 5.12 -14.79
CA LYS A 110 -21.27 5.86 -16.05
C LYS A 110 -21.15 7.38 -15.87
N GLN A 111 -21.22 7.86 -14.63
CA GLN A 111 -21.14 9.28 -14.30
C GLN A 111 -19.86 9.59 -13.52
N GLU A 112 -19.39 10.81 -13.63
CA GLU A 112 -18.30 11.38 -12.85
C GLU A 112 -18.86 12.26 -11.73
N GLY A 113 -18.02 12.72 -10.81
CA GLY A 113 -18.42 13.68 -9.79
C GLY A 113 -19.07 13.07 -8.56
N TYR A 114 -18.60 11.92 -8.13
CA TYR A 114 -19.02 11.27 -6.86
C TYR A 114 -17.90 11.32 -5.81
N GLY A 115 -18.25 11.11 -4.55
CA GLY A 115 -17.31 10.82 -3.49
C GLY A 115 -17.02 9.32 -3.46
N LEU A 116 -15.76 8.91 -3.62
CA LEU A 116 -15.36 7.52 -3.52
C LEU A 116 -15.06 7.15 -2.06
N VAL A 117 -15.69 6.09 -1.58
CA VAL A 117 -15.55 5.60 -0.21
C VAL A 117 -14.95 4.20 -0.21
N TYR A 118 -13.72 4.09 0.30
CA TYR A 118 -13.03 2.82 0.54
C TYR A 118 -12.50 2.80 1.97
N MET A 119 -13.25 2.14 2.88
CA MET A 119 -12.98 2.17 4.32
C MET A 119 -12.40 0.84 4.80
N LEU A 120 -11.13 0.85 5.19
CA LEU A 120 -10.48 -0.31 5.83
C LEU A 120 -10.78 -0.41 7.34
N GLY A 121 -11.28 0.67 7.93
CA GLY A 121 -11.73 0.73 9.33
C GLY A 121 -13.21 0.41 9.51
N GLN A 122 -13.60 0.16 10.77
CA GLN A 122 -14.97 -0.26 11.11
C GLN A 122 -15.80 0.80 11.85
N GLU A 123 -15.43 2.07 11.81
CA GLU A 123 -16.10 3.09 12.61
C GLU A 123 -17.39 3.61 11.92
N GLU A 124 -18.53 3.30 12.54
CA GLU A 124 -19.84 3.81 12.12
C GLU A 124 -19.94 5.34 12.22
N ARG A 125 -19.17 5.94 13.12
CA ARG A 125 -19.06 7.40 13.26
C ARG A 125 -18.57 8.05 11.97
N ASP A 126 -17.57 7.45 11.32
CA ASP A 126 -16.99 8.01 10.10
C ASP A 126 -17.97 7.86 8.91
N TRP A 127 -18.71 6.76 8.86
CA TRP A 127 -19.80 6.62 7.90
C TRP A 127 -20.85 7.72 8.03
N LYS A 128 -21.30 8.04 9.26
CA LYS A 128 -22.25 9.14 9.49
C LYS A 128 -21.73 10.49 9.00
N ARG A 129 -20.44 10.77 9.20
CA ARG A 129 -19.79 11.99 8.69
C ARG A 129 -19.77 12.04 7.17
N ILE A 130 -19.42 10.94 6.50
CA ILE A 130 -19.43 10.81 5.05
C ILE A 130 -20.83 11.09 4.50
N VAL A 131 -21.87 10.50 5.09
CA VAL A 131 -23.26 10.71 4.67
C VAL A 131 -23.71 12.15 4.86
N SER A 132 -23.34 12.78 5.99
CA SER A 132 -23.64 14.20 6.25
C SER A 132 -22.99 15.08 5.18
N PHE A 133 -21.70 14.92 4.96
CA PHE A 133 -20.95 15.67 3.95
C PHE A 133 -21.54 15.49 2.53
N SER A 134 -21.84 14.25 2.14
CA SER A 134 -22.45 13.96 0.85
C SER A 134 -23.75 14.72 0.63
N LYS A 135 -24.61 14.80 1.66
CA LYS A 135 -25.87 15.55 1.61
C LYS A 135 -25.64 17.07 1.49
N GLU A 136 -24.73 17.60 2.30
CA GLU A 136 -24.40 19.03 2.32
C GLU A 136 -23.78 19.49 0.99
N ALA A 137 -22.82 18.70 0.48
CA ALA A 137 -22.13 18.97 -0.78
C ALA A 137 -22.98 18.65 -2.02
N ARG A 138 -24.10 17.91 -1.86
CA ARG A 138 -24.93 17.36 -2.94
C ARG A 138 -24.13 16.49 -3.93
N ILE A 139 -23.17 15.74 -3.40
CA ILE A 139 -22.33 14.83 -4.19
C ILE A 139 -22.68 13.40 -3.77
N PRO A 140 -23.11 12.54 -4.70
CA PRO A 140 -23.41 11.15 -4.40
C PRO A 140 -22.15 10.41 -3.95
N VAL A 141 -22.31 9.39 -3.10
CA VAL A 141 -21.20 8.50 -2.72
C VAL A 141 -21.27 7.20 -3.48
N VAL A 142 -20.09 6.70 -3.81
CA VAL A 142 -19.87 5.36 -4.33
C VAL A 142 -19.00 4.61 -3.33
N VAL A 143 -19.48 3.48 -2.84
CA VAL A 143 -18.83 2.69 -1.80
C VAL A 143 -18.25 1.42 -2.39
N ILE A 144 -16.94 1.22 -2.25
CA ILE A 144 -16.30 -0.07 -2.50
C ILE A 144 -16.44 -0.90 -1.22
N PRO A 145 -17.17 -2.04 -1.24
CA PRO A 145 -17.36 -2.84 -0.05
C PRO A 145 -16.09 -3.54 0.39
N VAL A 146 -15.79 -3.48 1.68
CA VAL A 146 -14.70 -4.22 2.33
C VAL A 146 -15.27 -5.28 3.28
N TYR A 147 -16.40 -4.97 3.91
CA TYR A 147 -17.06 -5.83 4.89
C TYR A 147 -18.51 -6.11 4.47
N GLU A 148 -19.10 -7.22 4.93
CA GLU A 148 -20.48 -7.56 4.63
C GLU A 148 -21.50 -6.45 4.92
N ARG A 149 -21.29 -5.68 5.99
CA ARG A 149 -22.18 -4.58 6.34
C ARG A 149 -22.16 -3.44 5.31
N ASP A 150 -21.09 -3.30 4.53
CA ASP A 150 -20.98 -2.23 3.54
C ASP A 150 -21.98 -2.41 2.40
N PHE A 151 -22.35 -3.65 2.09
CA PHE A 151 -23.40 -3.95 1.10
C PHE A 151 -24.78 -3.40 1.45
N LYS A 152 -25.01 -3.02 2.72
CA LYS A 152 -26.25 -2.37 3.19
C LYS A 152 -26.20 -0.85 3.05
N ARG A 153 -25.04 -0.26 2.73
CA ARG A 153 -24.85 1.17 2.60
C ARG A 153 -25.39 1.67 1.25
N ALA A 154 -25.95 2.88 1.27
CA ALA A 154 -26.36 3.54 0.03
C ALA A 154 -25.12 3.81 -0.85
N GLY A 155 -25.24 3.63 -2.16
CA GLY A 155 -24.13 3.81 -3.11
C GLY A 155 -23.13 2.67 -3.13
N CYS A 156 -23.35 1.58 -2.41
CA CYS A 156 -22.45 0.44 -2.41
C CYS A 156 -22.50 -0.33 -3.74
N LEU A 157 -21.35 -0.56 -4.31
CA LEU A 157 -21.18 -1.45 -5.46
C LEU A 157 -21.52 -2.88 -5.07
N LYS A 158 -22.16 -3.60 -5.98
CA LYS A 158 -22.61 -4.99 -5.74
C LYS A 158 -21.67 -6.01 -6.36
N GLU A 159 -20.85 -5.57 -7.29
CA GLU A 159 -19.89 -6.41 -7.99
C GLU A 159 -18.47 -6.23 -7.39
N PRO A 160 -17.63 -7.26 -7.46
CA PRO A 160 -16.23 -7.15 -7.04
C PRO A 160 -15.48 -6.10 -7.85
N VAL A 161 -14.69 -5.28 -7.19
CA VAL A 161 -13.85 -4.25 -7.80
C VAL A 161 -12.42 -4.77 -7.92
N GLY A 162 -11.96 -5.00 -9.14
CA GLY A 162 -10.57 -5.35 -9.43
C GLY A 162 -9.67 -4.11 -9.54
N PRO A 163 -8.35 -4.32 -9.68
CA PRO A 163 -7.40 -3.20 -9.74
C PRO A 163 -7.68 -2.20 -10.87
N GLN A 164 -8.08 -2.67 -12.04
CA GLN A 164 -8.35 -1.82 -13.21
C GLN A 164 -9.61 -0.97 -13.02
N GLU A 165 -10.63 -1.54 -12.41
CA GLU A 165 -11.87 -0.86 -12.05
C GLU A 165 -11.64 0.12 -10.90
N PHE A 166 -10.79 -0.23 -9.92
CA PHE A 166 -10.42 0.66 -8.82
C PHE A 166 -9.74 1.93 -9.32
N ILE A 167 -8.81 1.82 -10.27
CA ILE A 167 -8.16 2.98 -10.92
C ILE A 167 -9.21 3.88 -11.60
N ALA A 168 -10.14 3.29 -12.35
CA ALA A 168 -11.19 4.05 -13.01
C ALA A 168 -12.16 4.73 -12.02
N LEU A 169 -12.42 4.09 -10.87
CA LEU A 169 -13.23 4.67 -9.80
C LEU A 169 -12.54 5.88 -9.14
N ILE A 170 -11.23 5.81 -8.94
CA ILE A 170 -10.44 6.95 -8.43
C ILE A 170 -10.49 8.11 -9.44
N ASP A 171 -10.27 7.84 -10.71
CA ASP A 171 -10.23 8.85 -11.76
C ASP A 171 -11.56 9.60 -11.92
N GLY A 172 -12.70 8.93 -11.74
CA GLY A 172 -14.02 9.53 -11.84
C GLY A 172 -14.51 10.22 -10.57
N ALA A 173 -13.81 10.08 -9.46
CA ALA A 173 -14.20 10.67 -8.19
C ALA A 173 -13.86 12.17 -8.09
N SER A 174 -14.68 12.93 -7.38
CA SER A 174 -14.40 14.33 -7.02
C SER A 174 -13.58 14.43 -5.73
N PHE A 175 -13.66 13.42 -4.84
CA PHE A 175 -12.90 13.30 -3.61
C PHE A 175 -12.95 11.89 -3.06
#